data_ad3f26d56d770691f3373c8cc3f4fded
#
_entry.id   ad3f26d56d770691f3373c8cc3f4fded
#
_cell.length_a   1.000
_cell.length_b   1.000
_cell.length_c   1.000
_cell.angle_alpha   90.00
_cell.angle_beta   90.00
_cell.angle_gamma   90.00
#
_symmetry.space_group_name_H-M   'P 1'
#
loop_
_entity.id
_entity.type
_entity.pdbx_description
1 polymer ?
#
loop_
_entity_poly.entity_id
_entity_poly.type
_entity_poly.pdbx_seq_one_letter_code
_entity_poly.pdbx_strand_id
1 'polypeptide(L)'
;CLMFRPLPNKSDEAEACTLLAPEKDVDCMTSGSLASVFTGKGAGYPPCTAEACVELLDHYGVSLRGKRVAVIGRSLVIGKPVSMMLQSRDATVTMCHTKTVDMPAVCRNAEIIIAAAGKAGVVDERFASPGQVILDVGINVDEEGMLCGDVKFDAVEPVVEAITPVPAGVGAV
;
A
#
# COMPACT_ATOMS: atom_id res chain seq x y z
N CYS A 1 12.70 4.38 16.44
CA CYS A 1 13.05 5.68 15.85
C CYS A 1 12.19 5.88 14.61
N LEU A 2 11.53 7.02 14.50
CA LEU A 2 10.81 7.46 13.31
C LEU A 2 11.51 8.72 12.78
N MET A 3 11.84 8.73 11.50
CA MET A 3 12.48 9.87 10.84
C MET A 3 11.53 10.42 9.78
N PHE A 4 11.14 11.69 9.90
CA PHE A 4 10.33 12.34 8.87
C PHE A 4 11.17 12.59 7.62
N ARG A 5 10.64 12.21 6.46
CA ARG A 5 11.29 12.31 5.15
C ARG A 5 10.47 13.19 4.20
N PRO A 6 11.08 13.83 3.20
CA PRO A 6 12.52 13.80 2.90
C PRO A 6 13.36 14.69 3.81
N LEU A 7 14.62 14.32 4.05
CA LEU A 7 15.61 15.22 4.65
C LEU A 7 16.08 16.26 3.62
N PRO A 8 16.56 17.44 4.06
CA PRO A 8 17.09 18.45 3.16
C PRO A 8 18.19 17.92 2.23
N ASN A 9 19.07 17.05 2.73
CA ASN A 9 20.07 16.38 1.94
C ASN A 9 19.77 14.88 1.86
N LYS A 10 19.69 14.34 0.65
CA LYS A 10 19.48 12.90 0.43
C LYS A 10 20.64 12.02 0.94
N SER A 11 21.87 12.56 0.97
CA SER A 11 23.04 11.88 1.54
C SER A 11 22.88 11.60 3.01
N ASP A 12 22.32 12.56 3.77
CA ASP A 12 22.15 12.45 5.21
C ASP A 12 21.08 11.40 5.55
N GLU A 13 20.04 11.30 4.71
CA GLU A 13 19.01 10.25 4.83
C GLU A 13 19.64 8.85 4.62
N ALA A 14 20.44 8.69 3.59
CA ALA A 14 21.11 7.42 3.30
C ALA A 14 22.07 7.03 4.43
N GLU A 15 22.84 7.97 4.97
CA GLU A 15 23.75 7.75 6.09
C GLU A 15 22.99 7.37 7.36
N ALA A 16 21.94 8.10 7.71
CA ALA A 16 21.10 7.81 8.86
C ALA A 16 20.51 6.38 8.79
N CYS A 17 20.05 5.96 7.61
CA CYS A 17 19.53 4.61 7.41
C CYS A 17 20.59 3.52 7.57
N THR A 18 21.88 3.80 7.35
CA THR A 18 22.97 2.83 7.59
C THR A 18 23.38 2.72 9.05
N LEU A 19 23.17 3.78 9.83
CA LEU A 19 23.53 3.85 11.25
C LEU A 19 22.42 3.37 12.18
N LEU A 20 21.17 3.39 11.72
CA LEU A 20 20.04 2.97 12.52
C LEU A 20 19.99 1.45 12.67
N ALA A 21 19.96 0.98 13.92
CA ALA A 21 19.80 -0.44 14.20
C ALA A 21 18.38 -0.91 13.84
N PRO A 22 18.20 -2.05 13.13
CA PRO A 22 16.89 -2.51 12.67
C PRO A 22 15.85 -2.65 13.77
N GLU A 23 16.23 -3.07 14.96
CA GLU A 23 15.33 -3.20 16.12
C GLU A 23 14.81 -1.86 16.67
N LYS A 24 15.37 -0.74 16.22
CA LYS A 24 14.95 0.63 16.54
C LYS A 24 14.25 1.33 15.38
N ASP A 25 14.18 0.69 14.23
CA ASP A 25 13.61 1.18 12.98
C ASP A 25 12.13 0.82 12.92
N VAL A 26 11.29 1.69 13.44
CA VAL A 26 9.84 1.43 13.55
C VAL A 26 9.05 1.71 12.26
N ASP A 27 9.70 2.20 11.19
CA ASP A 27 9.05 2.50 9.91
C ASP A 27 9.79 1.88 8.70
N CYS A 28 10.59 0.84 8.98
CA CYS A 28 11.25 0.04 7.93
C CYS A 28 12.10 0.84 6.95
N MET A 29 12.90 1.76 7.46
CA MET A 29 13.74 2.64 6.64
C MET A 29 15.07 1.99 6.27
N THR A 30 15.54 1.04 7.09
CA THR A 30 16.82 0.37 6.92
C THR A 30 16.72 -0.82 5.96
N SER A 31 17.83 -1.13 5.30
CA SER A 31 17.90 -2.34 4.46
C SER A 31 17.69 -3.62 5.27
N GLY A 32 18.07 -3.64 6.55
CA GLY A 32 17.87 -4.76 7.46
C GLY A 32 16.37 -5.02 7.72
N SER A 33 15.60 -3.96 8.02
CA SER A 33 14.15 -4.06 8.21
C SER A 33 13.44 -4.49 6.92
N LEU A 34 13.81 -3.90 5.77
CA LEU A 34 13.27 -4.32 4.47
C LEU A 34 13.57 -5.79 4.15
N ALA A 35 14.78 -6.25 4.47
CA ALA A 35 15.15 -7.66 4.28
C ALA A 35 14.30 -8.58 5.17
N SER A 36 13.95 -8.16 6.39
CA SER A 36 13.09 -8.93 7.28
C SER A 36 11.66 -9.06 6.74
N VAL A 37 11.10 -8.00 6.16
CA VAL A 37 9.79 -8.04 5.49
C VAL A 37 9.82 -9.00 4.29
N PHE A 38 10.88 -8.96 3.49
CA PHE A 38 11.02 -9.83 2.32
C PHE A 38 11.16 -11.31 2.70
N THR A 39 11.94 -11.61 3.74
CA THR A 39 12.25 -12.99 4.17
C THR A 39 11.24 -13.57 5.16
N GLY A 40 10.43 -12.72 5.80
CA GLY A 40 9.58 -13.10 6.93
C GLY A 40 10.37 -13.45 8.19
N LYS A 41 11.67 -13.09 8.24
CA LYS A 41 12.59 -13.42 9.35
C LYS A 41 13.55 -12.26 9.58
N GLY A 42 13.93 -12.05 10.84
CA GLY A 42 14.91 -11.03 11.21
C GLY A 42 14.40 -10.06 12.25
N ALA A 43 15.17 -8.98 12.47
CA ALA A 43 14.81 -7.88 13.35
C ALA A 43 14.23 -6.71 12.53
N GLY A 44 13.49 -5.83 13.20
CA GLY A 44 12.87 -4.67 12.61
C GLY A 44 11.35 -4.80 12.49
N TYR A 45 10.74 -3.74 12.05
CA TYR A 45 9.28 -3.63 11.88
C TYR A 45 8.95 -3.44 10.40
N PRO A 46 7.78 -3.86 9.93
CA PRO A 46 7.32 -3.52 8.59
C PRO A 46 7.03 -2.02 8.47
N PRO A 47 6.95 -1.45 7.25
CA PRO A 47 6.49 -0.07 7.09
C PRO A 47 5.09 0.09 7.63
N CYS A 48 4.86 1.10 8.47
CA CYS A 48 3.59 1.31 9.18
C CYS A 48 2.37 1.30 8.25
N THR A 49 2.44 1.98 7.11
CA THR A 49 1.33 2.03 6.15
C THR A 49 1.06 0.68 5.48
N ALA A 50 2.09 -0.11 5.22
CA ALA A 50 1.92 -1.45 4.66
C ALA A 50 1.29 -2.40 5.69
N GLU A 51 1.69 -2.28 6.97
CA GLU A 51 1.10 -3.03 8.07
C GLU A 51 -0.35 -2.63 8.31
N ALA A 52 -0.67 -1.34 8.30
CA ALA A 52 -2.04 -0.84 8.42
C ALA A 52 -2.98 -1.44 7.36
N CYS A 53 -2.52 -1.66 6.12
CA CYS A 53 -3.31 -2.33 5.10
C CYS A 53 -3.66 -3.78 5.51
N VAL A 54 -2.69 -4.52 6.03
CA VAL A 54 -2.91 -5.92 6.45
C VAL A 54 -3.80 -5.98 7.69
N GLU A 55 -3.56 -5.12 8.67
CA GLU A 55 -4.38 -5.01 9.89
C GLU A 55 -5.84 -4.68 9.59
N LEU A 56 -6.10 -3.77 8.64
CA LEU A 56 -7.47 -3.45 8.20
C LEU A 56 -8.15 -4.67 7.58
N LEU A 57 -7.47 -5.40 6.70
CA LEU A 57 -8.04 -6.61 6.09
C LEU A 57 -8.35 -7.67 7.15
N ASP A 58 -7.46 -7.87 8.11
CA ASP A 58 -7.66 -8.79 9.24
C ASP A 58 -8.82 -8.32 10.14
N HIS A 59 -8.88 -7.03 10.47
CA HIS A 59 -9.93 -6.46 11.33
C HIS A 59 -11.33 -6.66 10.73
N TYR A 60 -11.48 -6.48 9.43
CA TYR A 60 -12.75 -6.69 8.74
C TYR A 60 -12.99 -8.14 8.30
N GLY A 61 -12.12 -9.07 8.69
CA GLY A 61 -12.27 -10.49 8.39
C GLY A 61 -12.11 -10.84 6.91
N VAL A 62 -11.41 -10.02 6.13
CA VAL A 62 -11.15 -10.26 4.72
C VAL A 62 -10.10 -11.36 4.58
N SER A 63 -10.51 -12.54 4.16
CA SER A 63 -9.60 -13.67 3.97
C SER A 63 -8.60 -13.39 2.86
N LEU A 64 -7.31 -13.62 3.13
CA LEU A 64 -6.23 -13.44 2.15
C LEU A 64 -5.84 -14.74 1.45
N ARG A 65 -6.02 -15.88 2.11
CA ARG A 65 -5.56 -17.17 1.61
C ARG A 65 -6.20 -17.53 0.28
N GLY A 66 -5.37 -17.72 -0.75
CA GLY A 66 -5.79 -18.05 -2.11
C GLY A 66 -6.39 -16.89 -2.90
N LYS A 67 -6.48 -15.67 -2.31
CA LYS A 67 -7.03 -14.49 -2.98
C LYS A 67 -6.05 -13.88 -3.96
N ARG A 68 -6.60 -13.35 -5.07
CA ARG A 68 -5.85 -12.54 -6.03
C ARG A 68 -5.87 -11.09 -5.58
N VAL A 69 -4.69 -10.52 -5.39
CA VAL A 69 -4.52 -9.12 -4.96
C VAL A 69 -3.77 -8.35 -6.02
N ALA A 70 -4.30 -7.21 -6.45
CA ALA A 70 -3.59 -6.24 -7.27
C ALA A 70 -3.05 -5.10 -6.39
N VAL A 71 -1.75 -4.87 -6.45
CA VAL A 71 -1.09 -3.76 -5.75
C VAL A 71 -0.66 -2.74 -6.78
N ILE A 72 -1.27 -1.55 -6.79
CA ILE A 72 -0.95 -0.48 -7.72
C ILE A 72 0.10 0.43 -7.08
N GLY A 73 1.34 0.26 -7.49
CA GLY A 73 2.50 0.95 -6.92
C GLY A 73 3.61 -0.03 -6.56
N ARG A 74 4.87 0.44 -6.58
CA ARG A 74 6.05 -0.40 -6.30
C ARG A 74 7.11 0.31 -5.47
N SER A 75 6.68 1.24 -4.62
CA SER A 75 7.58 1.93 -3.70
C SER A 75 8.15 0.96 -2.65
N LEU A 76 9.28 1.35 -2.05
CA LEU A 76 9.83 0.61 -0.91
C LEU A 76 9.07 0.86 0.39
N VAL A 77 8.24 1.91 0.40
CA VAL A 77 7.46 2.29 1.59
C VAL A 77 6.14 1.51 1.68
N ILE A 78 5.47 1.26 0.54
CA ILE A 78 4.13 0.65 0.53
C ILE A 78 4.09 -0.54 -0.44
N GLY A 79 4.23 -0.32 -1.74
CA GLY A 79 3.88 -1.32 -2.75
C GLY A 79 4.65 -2.63 -2.63
N LYS A 80 5.97 -2.59 -2.51
CA LYS A 80 6.79 -3.79 -2.35
C LYS A 80 6.58 -4.46 -0.99
N PRO A 81 6.64 -3.73 0.15
CA PRO A 81 6.41 -4.33 1.46
C PRO A 81 5.04 -5.00 1.59
N VAL A 82 3.96 -4.29 1.27
CA VAL A 82 2.60 -4.86 1.37
C VAL A 82 2.44 -6.08 0.47
N SER A 83 3.05 -6.10 -0.71
CA SER A 83 3.03 -7.27 -1.59
C SER A 83 3.67 -8.50 -0.96
N MET A 84 4.79 -8.34 -0.27
CA MET A 84 5.46 -9.44 0.44
C MET A 84 4.66 -9.90 1.66
N MET A 85 4.09 -8.97 2.41
CA MET A 85 3.25 -9.28 3.57
C MET A 85 1.98 -10.05 3.17
N LEU A 86 1.32 -9.65 2.07
CA LEU A 86 0.16 -10.35 1.53
C LEU A 86 0.52 -11.73 0.98
N GLN A 87 1.66 -11.84 0.30
CA GLN A 87 2.17 -13.12 -0.20
C GLN A 87 2.49 -14.09 0.96
N SER A 88 3.05 -13.61 2.06
CA SER A 88 3.30 -14.43 3.26
C SER A 88 2.02 -14.90 3.96
N ARG A 89 0.86 -14.33 3.61
CA ARG A 89 -0.49 -14.73 4.04
C ARG A 89 -1.21 -15.59 3.01
N ASP A 90 -0.47 -16.25 2.11
CA ASP A 90 -0.98 -17.13 1.04
C ASP A 90 -1.81 -16.41 -0.04
N ALA A 91 -1.69 -15.10 -0.22
CA ALA A 91 -2.31 -14.39 -1.33
C ALA A 91 -1.46 -14.49 -2.61
N THR A 92 -2.14 -14.46 -3.76
CA THR A 92 -1.49 -14.32 -5.08
C THR A 92 -1.46 -12.85 -5.44
N VAL A 93 -0.28 -12.24 -5.45
CA VAL A 93 -0.13 -10.80 -5.61
C VAL A 93 0.38 -10.45 -7.00
N THR A 94 -0.30 -9.52 -7.67
CA THR A 94 0.15 -8.89 -8.91
C THR A 94 0.49 -7.43 -8.63
N MET A 95 1.78 -7.09 -8.76
CA MET A 95 2.24 -5.72 -8.59
C MET A 95 2.15 -4.94 -9.90
N CYS A 96 1.34 -3.88 -9.91
CA CYS A 96 1.10 -3.01 -11.06
C CYS A 96 1.89 -1.70 -10.96
N HIS A 97 2.21 -1.13 -12.09
CA HIS A 97 2.94 0.14 -12.19
C HIS A 97 2.65 0.84 -13.53
N THR A 98 3.15 2.02 -13.74
CA THR A 98 2.90 2.87 -14.93
C THR A 98 3.23 2.21 -16.28
N LYS A 99 3.91 1.07 -16.31
CA LYS A 99 4.23 0.30 -17.53
C LYS A 99 3.45 -1.01 -17.61
N THR A 100 2.54 -1.26 -16.68
CA THR A 100 1.65 -2.43 -16.74
C THR A 100 0.68 -2.27 -17.91
N VAL A 101 0.66 -3.26 -18.78
CA VAL A 101 -0.26 -3.29 -19.94
C VAL A 101 -1.65 -3.64 -19.44
N ASP A 102 -2.65 -2.88 -19.84
CA ASP A 102 -4.06 -3.04 -19.48
C ASP A 102 -4.25 -3.25 -17.96
N MET A 103 -3.71 -2.32 -17.18
CA MET A 103 -3.80 -2.37 -15.72
C MET A 103 -5.25 -2.47 -15.22
N PRO A 104 -6.25 -1.81 -15.85
CA PRO A 104 -7.64 -2.01 -15.47
C PRO A 104 -8.10 -3.48 -15.55
N ALA A 105 -7.73 -4.22 -16.58
CA ALA A 105 -8.10 -5.63 -16.68
C ALA A 105 -7.42 -6.49 -15.61
N VAL A 106 -6.15 -6.20 -15.28
CA VAL A 106 -5.47 -6.86 -14.16
C VAL A 106 -6.21 -6.64 -12.85
N CYS A 107 -6.61 -5.39 -12.58
CA CYS A 107 -7.32 -5.01 -11.36
C CYS A 107 -8.72 -5.64 -11.29
N ARG A 108 -9.50 -5.63 -12.38
CA ARG A 108 -10.81 -6.29 -12.40
C ARG A 108 -10.76 -7.80 -12.11
N ASN A 109 -9.64 -8.46 -12.40
CA ASN A 109 -9.44 -9.88 -12.09
C ASN A 109 -8.98 -10.15 -10.66
N ALA A 110 -8.63 -9.12 -9.90
CA ALA A 110 -8.28 -9.24 -8.49
C ALA A 110 -9.55 -9.22 -7.61
N GLU A 111 -9.45 -9.80 -6.43
CA GLU A 111 -10.51 -9.75 -5.41
C GLU A 111 -10.25 -8.63 -4.40
N ILE A 112 -8.97 -8.25 -4.27
CA ILE A 112 -8.54 -7.14 -3.40
C ILE A 112 -7.63 -6.22 -4.22
N ILE A 113 -7.79 -4.91 -4.06
CA ILE A 113 -6.93 -3.90 -4.69
C ILE A 113 -6.31 -3.03 -3.59
N ILE A 114 -4.99 -2.86 -3.64
CA ILE A 114 -4.28 -1.87 -2.84
C ILE A 114 -3.85 -0.74 -3.77
N ALA A 115 -4.49 0.42 -3.68
CA ALA A 115 -4.15 1.58 -4.48
C ALA A 115 -3.11 2.43 -3.76
N ALA A 116 -1.86 2.41 -4.26
CA ALA A 116 -0.70 3.10 -3.71
C ALA A 116 0.16 3.71 -4.83
N ALA A 117 -0.51 4.36 -5.80
CA ALA A 117 0.12 4.98 -6.97
C ALA A 117 0.71 6.36 -6.66
N GLY A 118 0.23 7.02 -5.60
CA GLY A 118 0.60 8.41 -5.26
C GLY A 118 0.14 9.41 -6.30
N LYS A 119 -1.01 9.18 -6.91
CA LYS A 119 -1.62 10.05 -7.91
C LYS A 119 -3.13 10.07 -7.78
N ALA A 120 -3.68 11.25 -7.51
CA ALA A 120 -5.11 11.45 -7.32
C ALA A 120 -5.96 10.88 -8.49
N GLY A 121 -6.98 10.11 -8.13
CA GLY A 121 -8.01 9.62 -9.03
C GLY A 121 -7.53 8.75 -10.19
N VAL A 122 -6.35 8.10 -10.08
CA VAL A 122 -5.81 7.24 -11.13
C VAL A 122 -6.60 5.94 -11.27
N VAL A 123 -7.26 5.50 -10.20
CA VAL A 123 -8.14 4.33 -10.17
C VAL A 123 -9.58 4.80 -10.28
N ASP A 124 -10.25 4.39 -11.32
CA ASP A 124 -11.66 4.72 -11.59
C ASP A 124 -12.49 3.44 -11.78
N GLU A 125 -13.75 3.58 -12.14
CA GLU A 125 -14.71 2.47 -12.32
C GLU A 125 -14.24 1.41 -13.34
N ARG A 126 -13.32 1.74 -14.25
CA ARG A 126 -12.75 0.78 -15.21
C ARG A 126 -11.88 -0.28 -14.53
N PHE A 127 -11.37 0.02 -13.33
CA PHE A 127 -10.54 -0.88 -12.53
C PHE A 127 -11.37 -1.77 -11.61
N ALA A 128 -12.61 -1.39 -11.34
CA ALA A 128 -13.46 -2.00 -10.35
C ALA A 128 -14.32 -3.14 -10.90
N SER A 129 -14.67 -4.07 -10.03
CA SER A 129 -15.67 -5.14 -10.27
C SER A 129 -16.46 -5.40 -8.99
N PRO A 130 -17.71 -5.89 -9.11
CA PRO A 130 -18.49 -6.26 -7.94
C PRO A 130 -17.80 -7.30 -7.05
N GLY A 131 -17.98 -7.17 -5.74
CA GLY A 131 -17.39 -8.09 -4.75
C GLY A 131 -15.91 -7.85 -4.45
N GLN A 132 -15.31 -6.76 -4.95
CA GLN A 132 -13.94 -6.38 -4.63
C GLN A 132 -13.85 -5.59 -3.33
N VAL A 133 -12.74 -5.76 -2.62
CA VAL A 133 -12.32 -4.90 -1.50
C VAL A 133 -11.17 -4.02 -1.96
N ILE A 134 -11.30 -2.70 -1.77
CA ILE A 134 -10.27 -1.74 -2.18
C ILE A 134 -9.74 -0.99 -0.96
N LEU A 135 -8.42 -1.01 -0.77
CA LEU A 135 -7.72 -0.15 0.17
C LEU A 135 -7.06 1.00 -0.61
N ASP A 136 -7.56 2.20 -0.42
CA ASP A 136 -6.95 3.42 -0.96
C ASP A 136 -5.92 3.96 0.03
N VAL A 137 -4.66 3.88 -0.35
CA VAL A 137 -3.51 4.32 0.46
C VAL A 137 -3.00 5.68 -0.01
N GLY A 138 -3.55 6.19 -1.11
CA GLY A 138 -3.18 7.49 -1.65
C GLY A 138 -3.51 8.62 -0.69
N ILE A 139 -2.58 9.56 -0.56
CA ILE A 139 -2.81 10.84 0.12
C ILE A 139 -2.38 11.93 -0.85
N ASN A 140 -3.36 12.57 -1.45
CA ASN A 140 -3.16 13.63 -2.42
C ASN A 140 -3.99 14.87 -2.00
N VAL A 141 -3.73 15.98 -2.65
CA VAL A 141 -4.54 17.19 -2.54
C VAL A 141 -5.10 17.48 -3.93
N ASP A 142 -6.39 17.64 -4.02
CA ASP A 142 -7.07 17.98 -5.29
C ASP A 142 -6.93 19.47 -5.66
N GLU A 143 -7.55 19.86 -6.76
CA GLU A 143 -7.50 21.24 -7.27
C GLU A 143 -8.21 22.24 -6.32
N GLU A 144 -9.09 21.77 -5.44
CA GLU A 144 -9.83 22.55 -4.47
C GLU A 144 -9.10 22.63 -3.10
N GLY A 145 -7.96 21.95 -2.98
CA GLY A 145 -7.15 21.90 -1.74
C GLY A 145 -7.64 20.86 -0.73
N MET A 146 -8.55 19.95 -1.14
CA MET A 146 -9.07 18.91 -0.28
C MET A 146 -8.23 17.63 -0.37
N LEU A 147 -8.16 16.89 0.75
CA LEU A 147 -7.49 15.59 0.77
C LEU A 147 -8.31 14.56 -0.03
N CYS A 148 -7.64 13.86 -0.93
CA CYS A 148 -8.22 12.80 -1.72
C CYS A 148 -7.25 11.62 -1.88
N GLY A 149 -7.80 10.47 -2.28
CA GLY A 149 -7.02 9.26 -2.52
C GLY A 149 -6.55 9.09 -3.96
N ASP A 150 -6.00 7.93 -4.23
CA ASP A 150 -5.66 7.48 -5.58
C ASP A 150 -6.89 6.98 -6.34
N VAL A 151 -7.98 6.67 -5.63
CA VAL A 151 -9.24 6.15 -6.18
C VAL A 151 -10.25 7.29 -6.34
N LYS A 152 -10.98 7.31 -7.45
CA LYS A 152 -12.18 8.15 -7.61
C LYS A 152 -13.31 7.56 -6.79
N PHE A 153 -13.37 7.90 -5.51
CA PHE A 153 -14.22 7.27 -4.52
C PHE A 153 -15.68 7.17 -4.96
N ASP A 154 -16.31 8.29 -5.33
CA ASP A 154 -17.73 8.35 -5.70
C ASP A 154 -18.09 7.51 -6.93
N ALA A 155 -17.11 7.26 -7.83
CA ALA A 155 -17.32 6.44 -9.02
C ALA A 155 -17.11 4.94 -8.74
N VAL A 156 -16.32 4.60 -7.75
CA VAL A 156 -15.90 3.21 -7.46
C VAL A 156 -16.74 2.60 -6.34
N GLU A 157 -17.07 3.36 -5.31
CA GLU A 157 -17.81 2.90 -4.13
C GLU A 157 -19.11 2.17 -4.49
N PRO A 158 -19.95 2.65 -5.44
CA PRO A 158 -21.19 1.95 -5.81
C PRO A 158 -20.99 0.60 -6.52
N VAL A 159 -19.76 0.30 -6.97
CA VAL A 159 -19.42 -0.90 -7.76
C VAL A 159 -18.88 -2.02 -6.89
N VAL A 160 -18.10 -1.68 -5.85
CA VAL A 160 -17.33 -2.62 -5.05
C VAL A 160 -18.05 -3.05 -3.77
N GLU A 161 -17.54 -4.09 -3.11
CA GLU A 161 -18.11 -4.54 -1.83
C GLU A 161 -17.71 -3.61 -0.68
N ALA A 162 -16.44 -3.17 -0.69
CA ALA A 162 -15.93 -2.25 0.32
C ALA A 162 -14.77 -1.43 -0.23
N ILE A 163 -14.65 -0.21 0.24
CA ILE A 163 -13.54 0.70 -0.07
C ILE A 163 -13.22 1.58 1.13
N THR A 164 -11.93 1.79 1.40
CA THR A 164 -11.52 2.75 2.43
C THR A 164 -11.64 4.19 1.92
N PRO A 165 -12.22 5.12 2.72
CA PRO A 165 -12.23 6.54 2.36
C PRO A 165 -10.86 7.19 2.54
N VAL A 166 -10.67 8.35 1.91
CA VAL A 166 -9.56 9.26 2.18
C VAL A 166 -10.13 10.67 2.36
N PRO A 167 -9.94 11.30 3.52
CA PRO A 167 -9.26 10.82 4.74
C PRO A 167 -10.03 9.76 5.55
N ALA A 168 -9.47 9.39 6.71
CA ALA A 168 -10.05 8.47 7.71
C ALA A 168 -10.16 6.99 7.29
N GLY A 169 -9.42 6.57 6.27
CA GLY A 169 -9.21 5.17 5.91
C GLY A 169 -7.91 4.61 6.50
N VAL A 170 -7.03 4.10 5.63
CA VAL A 170 -5.75 3.47 6.02
C VAL A 170 -4.89 4.36 6.92
N GLY A 171 -4.89 5.66 6.72
CA GLY A 171 -4.11 6.60 7.52
C GLY A 171 -4.61 6.82 8.96
N ALA A 172 -5.73 6.20 9.35
CA ALA A 172 -6.26 6.27 10.71
C ALA A 172 -5.83 5.09 11.60
N VAL A 173 -5.17 4.08 11.01
CA VAL A 173 -4.61 2.87 11.64
C VAL A 173 -3.12 3.05 11.87
#